data_6cbb03ef14f620be0ae81dcb9a85cb3f
#
_entry.id   6cbb03ef14f620be0ae81dcb9a85cb3f
#
_cell.length_a   1.000
_cell.length_b   1.000
_cell.length_c   1.000
_cell.angle_alpha   90.00
_cell.angle_beta   90.00
_cell.angle_gamma   90.00
#
_symmetry.space_group_name_H-M   'P 1'
#
loop_
_entity.id
_entity.type
_entity.pdbx_description
1 polymer ?
#
loop_
_entity_poly.entity_id
_entity_poly.type
_entity_poly.pdbx_seq_one_letter_code
_entity_poly.pdbx_strand_id
1 'polypeptide(L)'
;RRYDLDIVAELGAQLGAENVRVISTEPAPAESGTTVVIPGLDGLSDSLVALPYLVFAQYLALFTSLAHAKTPDNPFPSGEVSRVVRGVTIYPMDGRP
;
A
#
# COMPACT_ATOMS: atom_id res chain seq x y z
N ARG A 1 -11.09 15.33 0.58
CA ARG A 1 -10.84 15.36 2.02
C ARG A 1 -12.09 15.11 2.87
N ARG A 2 -13.24 15.73 2.56
CA ARG A 2 -14.45 15.54 3.37
C ARG A 2 -14.98 14.10 3.29
N TYR A 3 -15.05 13.56 2.09
CA TYR A 3 -15.46 12.17 1.86
C TYR A 3 -14.48 11.16 2.47
N ASP A 4 -13.20 11.47 2.50
CA ASP A 4 -12.19 10.61 3.10
C ASP A 4 -12.41 10.46 4.61
N LEU A 5 -12.77 11.55 5.29
CA LEU A 5 -13.09 11.53 6.72
C LEU A 5 -14.37 10.74 7.02
N ASP A 6 -15.37 10.81 6.15
CA ASP A 6 -16.59 10.03 6.27
C ASP A 6 -16.28 8.52 6.18
N ILE A 7 -15.42 8.12 5.24
CA ILE A 7 -14.95 6.73 5.09
C ILE A 7 -14.16 6.29 6.33
N VAL A 8 -13.27 7.13 6.86
CA VAL A 8 -12.50 6.83 8.06
C VAL A 8 -13.41 6.61 9.26
N ALA A 9 -14.43 7.44 9.44
CA ALA A 9 -15.41 7.29 10.50
C ALA A 9 -16.21 5.98 10.36
N GLU A 10 -16.64 5.64 9.15
CA GLU A 10 -17.35 4.41 8.86
C GLU A 10 -16.50 3.17 9.16
N LEU A 11 -15.26 3.15 8.67
CA LEU A 11 -14.32 2.07 8.93
C LEU A 11 -13.98 1.94 10.41
N GLY A 12 -13.80 3.07 11.10
CA GLY A 12 -13.57 3.09 12.55
C GLY A 12 -14.73 2.50 13.34
N ALA A 13 -15.97 2.75 12.92
CA ALA A 13 -17.14 2.16 13.53
C ALA A 13 -17.27 0.65 13.29
N GLN A 14 -16.84 0.17 12.11
CA GLN A 14 -16.92 -1.25 11.75
C GLN A 14 -15.78 -2.09 12.31
N LEU A 15 -14.55 -1.57 12.28
CA LEU A 15 -13.33 -2.31 12.56
C LEU A 15 -12.70 -1.98 13.91
N GLY A 16 -13.17 -0.92 14.57
CA GLY A 16 -12.50 -0.29 15.70
C GLY A 16 -11.50 0.77 15.23
N ALA A 17 -11.57 1.98 15.79
CA ALA A 17 -10.73 3.12 15.39
C ALA A 17 -9.22 2.81 15.57
N GLU A 18 -8.86 1.97 16.52
CA GLU A 18 -7.48 1.53 16.78
C GLU A 18 -6.90 0.68 15.64
N ASN A 19 -7.75 0.09 14.80
CA ASN A 19 -7.35 -0.73 13.66
C ASN A 19 -7.30 0.06 12.35
N VAL A 20 -7.74 1.32 12.37
CA VAL A 20 -7.71 2.20 11.20
C VAL A 20 -6.47 3.09 11.25
N ARG A 21 -5.71 3.13 10.17
CA ARG A 21 -4.55 3.99 9.99
C ARG A 21 -4.79 4.94 8.82
N VAL A 22 -4.65 6.21 9.09
CA VAL A 22 -4.78 7.28 8.09
C VAL A 22 -3.38 7.78 7.73
N ILE A 23 -3.07 7.77 6.44
CA ILE A 23 -1.83 8.38 5.95
C ILE A 23 -2.21 9.76 5.39
N SER A 24 -1.55 10.79 5.85
CA SER A 24 -1.88 12.15 5.49
C SER A 24 -0.63 13.01 5.35
N THR A 25 -0.75 14.13 4.66
CA THR A 25 0.26 15.21 4.63
C THR A 25 0.12 16.14 5.83
N GLU A 26 -1.02 16.12 6.49
CA GLU A 26 -1.35 16.95 7.63
C GLU A 26 -1.90 16.12 8.78
N PRO A 27 -1.75 16.57 10.02
CA PRO A 27 -2.41 15.94 11.16
C PRO A 27 -3.92 15.84 10.93
N ALA A 28 -4.48 14.68 11.19
CA ALA A 28 -5.93 14.49 11.20
C ALA A 28 -6.51 14.77 12.59
N PRO A 29 -7.80 15.09 12.70
CA PRO A 29 -8.46 15.20 14.00
C PRO A 29 -8.26 13.93 14.82
N ALA A 30 -8.12 14.07 16.14
CA ALA A 30 -7.81 12.96 17.06
C ALA A 30 -8.85 11.81 17.02
N GLU A 31 -10.06 12.11 16.56
CA GLU A 31 -11.17 11.16 16.43
C GLU A 31 -11.06 10.24 15.20
N SER A 32 -10.10 10.52 14.31
CA SER A 32 -9.98 9.85 13.01
C SER A 32 -9.09 8.60 13.02
N GLY A 33 -8.82 8.02 14.19
CA GLY A 33 -7.88 6.90 14.29
C GLY A 33 -6.41 7.36 14.37
N THR A 34 -5.49 6.42 14.23
CA THR A 34 -4.06 6.75 14.26
C THR A 34 -3.60 7.30 12.92
N THR A 35 -3.17 8.57 12.91
CA THR A 35 -2.66 9.23 11.71
C THR A 35 -1.15 9.10 11.62
N VAL A 36 -0.67 8.69 10.45
CA VAL A 36 0.73 8.73 10.05
C VAL A 36 0.92 9.91 9.12
N VAL A 37 1.65 10.93 9.57
CA VAL A 37 1.93 12.11 8.76
C VAL A 37 3.23 11.90 8.01
N ILE A 38 3.20 12.07 6.68
CA ILE A 38 4.41 12.07 5.85
C ILE A 38 4.82 13.53 5.66
N PRO A 39 5.96 13.95 6.25
CA PRO A 39 6.38 15.35 6.20
C PRO A 39 6.93 15.73 4.82
N GLY A 40 6.91 17.02 4.52
CA GLY A 40 7.53 17.58 3.30
C GLY A 40 6.72 17.39 2.02
N LEU A 41 5.46 17.00 2.13
CA LEU A 41 4.55 16.89 0.99
C LEU A 41 3.58 18.07 0.87
N ASP A 42 3.71 19.05 1.76
CA ASP A 42 2.85 20.22 1.78
C ASP A 42 2.97 21.01 0.48
N GLY A 43 1.84 21.38 -0.08
CA GLY A 43 1.79 22.15 -1.33
C GLY A 43 2.00 21.36 -2.62
N LEU A 44 2.20 20.03 -2.53
CA LEU A 44 2.22 19.18 -3.70
C LEU A 44 0.80 18.90 -4.18
N SER A 45 0.65 18.67 -5.49
CA SER A 45 -0.63 18.21 -6.05
C SER A 45 -0.94 16.78 -5.61
N ASP A 46 -2.22 16.43 -5.54
CA ASP A 46 -2.68 15.08 -5.17
C ASP A 46 -2.01 13.98 -6.02
N SER A 47 -1.77 14.25 -7.30
CA SER A 47 -1.10 13.31 -8.20
C SER A 47 0.33 13.00 -7.79
N LEU A 48 1.05 14.00 -7.25
CA LEU A 48 2.42 13.80 -6.77
C LEU A 48 2.43 13.16 -5.38
N VAL A 49 1.48 13.50 -4.53
CA VAL A 49 1.32 12.91 -3.19
C VAL A 49 0.97 11.42 -3.28
N ALA A 50 0.30 10.98 -4.34
CA ALA A 50 -0.02 9.58 -4.56
C ALA A 50 1.22 8.67 -4.63
N LEU A 51 2.36 9.16 -5.13
CA LEU A 51 3.59 8.36 -5.24
C LEU A 51 4.16 7.95 -3.87
N PRO A 52 4.43 8.87 -2.91
CA PRO A 52 4.88 8.47 -1.58
C PRO A 52 3.83 7.62 -0.83
N TYR A 53 2.54 7.81 -1.05
CA TYR A 53 1.51 6.95 -0.47
C TYR A 53 1.60 5.52 -1.02
N LEU A 54 1.84 5.37 -2.31
CA LEU A 54 2.06 4.06 -2.93
C LEU A 54 3.31 3.37 -2.35
N VAL A 55 4.41 4.11 -2.20
CA VAL A 55 5.64 3.58 -1.58
C VAL A 55 5.36 3.10 -0.15
N PHE A 56 4.65 3.88 0.65
CA PHE A 56 4.26 3.47 1.99
C PHE A 56 3.43 2.18 1.99
N ALA A 57 2.43 2.08 1.10
CA ALA A 57 1.60 0.89 0.98
C ALA A 57 2.42 -0.35 0.58
N GLN A 58 3.39 -0.20 -0.31
CA GLN A 58 4.28 -1.28 -0.72
C GLN A 58 5.17 -1.76 0.43
N TYR A 59 5.75 -0.83 1.21
CA TYR A 59 6.52 -1.20 2.40
C TYR A 59 5.67 -1.89 3.44
N LEU A 60 4.47 -1.38 3.71
CA LEU A 60 3.54 -2.01 4.64
C LEU A 60 3.19 -3.43 4.20
N ALA A 61 2.87 -3.63 2.92
CA ALA A 61 2.57 -4.95 2.37
C ALA A 61 3.78 -5.90 2.49
N LEU A 62 4.99 -5.42 2.18
CA LEU A 62 6.22 -6.20 2.30
C LEU A 62 6.45 -6.65 3.75
N PHE A 63 6.46 -5.73 4.69
CA PHE A 63 6.72 -6.06 6.09
C PHE A 63 5.63 -6.93 6.70
N THR A 64 4.37 -6.70 6.33
CA THR A 64 3.26 -7.57 6.76
C THR A 64 3.43 -8.99 6.21
N SER A 65 3.80 -9.11 4.94
CA SER A 65 4.08 -10.41 4.31
C SER A 65 5.18 -11.16 5.04
N LEU A 66 6.30 -10.50 5.32
CA LEU A 66 7.42 -11.08 6.07
C LEU A 66 7.02 -11.47 7.49
N ALA A 67 6.24 -10.65 8.19
CA ALA A 67 5.75 -10.95 9.53
C ALA A 67 4.87 -12.20 9.57
N HIS A 68 4.18 -12.51 8.48
CA HIS A 68 3.40 -13.73 8.30
C HIS A 68 4.19 -14.88 7.65
N ALA A 69 5.51 -14.81 7.65
CA ALA A 69 6.40 -15.81 7.03
C ALA A 69 6.08 -16.08 5.55
N LYS A 70 5.57 -15.06 4.85
CA LYS A 70 5.36 -15.08 3.41
C LYS A 70 6.50 -14.35 2.71
N THR A 71 6.94 -14.89 1.59
CA THR A 71 7.95 -14.21 0.79
C THR A 71 7.28 -13.55 -0.42
N PRO A 72 7.66 -12.31 -0.76
CA PRO A 72 7.10 -11.63 -1.94
C PRO A 72 7.36 -12.41 -3.24
N ASP A 73 8.44 -13.15 -3.27
CA ASP A 73 8.85 -13.94 -4.44
C ASP A 73 8.04 -15.22 -4.63
N ASN A 74 7.55 -15.79 -3.54
CA ASN A 74 6.75 -17.00 -3.57
C ASN A 74 5.65 -16.94 -2.49
N PRO A 75 4.62 -16.10 -2.67
CA PRO A 75 3.55 -15.93 -1.69
C PRO A 75 2.68 -17.18 -1.53
N PHE A 76 2.69 -18.06 -2.52
CA PHE A 76 1.96 -19.32 -2.54
C PHE A 76 2.91 -20.48 -2.83
N PRO A 77 3.58 -21.03 -1.80
CA PRO A 77 4.51 -22.16 -1.98
C PRO A 77 3.86 -23.40 -2.60
N SER A 78 2.54 -23.59 -2.42
CA SER A 78 1.77 -24.65 -3.05
C SER A 78 1.70 -24.55 -4.58
N GLY A 79 2.02 -23.38 -5.16
CA GLY A 79 1.99 -23.13 -6.59
C GLY A 79 0.59 -22.89 -7.18
N GLU A 80 -0.42 -22.75 -6.34
CA GLU A 80 -1.80 -22.47 -6.78
C GLU A 80 -1.92 -21.11 -7.49
N VAL A 81 -1.15 -20.14 -7.03
CA VAL A 81 -1.05 -18.82 -7.66
C VAL A 81 0.38 -18.59 -8.08
N SER A 82 0.61 -18.50 -9.38
CA SER A 82 1.89 -18.15 -9.95
C SER A 82 1.99 -16.64 -10.12
N ARG A 83 3.11 -16.03 -9.70
CA ARG A 83 3.27 -14.59 -9.72
C ARG A 83 3.32 -13.98 -11.12
N VAL A 84 3.66 -14.73 -12.14
CA VAL A 84 3.69 -14.26 -13.55
C VAL A 84 3.47 -15.44 -14.48
N VAL A 85 3.13 -15.14 -15.70
CA VAL A 85 2.92 -16.06 -16.79
C VAL A 85 4.01 -17.16 -16.79
N ARG A 86 3.60 -18.42 -16.65
CA ARG A 86 4.50 -19.57 -16.82
C ARG A 86 4.88 -19.69 -18.29
N GLY A 87 6.12 -20.01 -18.55
CA GLY A 87 6.59 -20.28 -19.92
C GLY A 87 6.93 -19.02 -20.72
N VAL A 88 7.31 -17.93 -20.06
CA VAL A 88 7.85 -16.77 -20.76
C VAL A 88 9.16 -17.13 -21.45
N THR A 89 9.16 -16.99 -22.76
CA THR A 89 10.41 -17.10 -23.54
C THR A 89 11.13 -15.77 -23.49
N ILE A 90 12.37 -15.79 -23.01
CA ILE A 90 13.23 -14.61 -23.01
C ILE A 90 13.95 -14.58 -24.36
N TYR A 91 13.68 -13.57 -25.16
CA TYR A 91 14.36 -13.35 -26.42
C TYR A 91 15.63 -12.52 -26.19
N PRO A 92 16.74 -12.81 -26.89
CA PRO A 92 17.93 -11.97 -26.83
C PRO A 92 17.63 -10.53 -27.30
N MET A 93 18.27 -9.55 -26.68
CA MET A 93 18.06 -8.13 -26.99
C MET A 93 18.58 -7.72 -28.40
N ASP A 94 19.43 -8.52 -29.01
CA ASP A 94 20.00 -8.27 -30.33
C ASP A 94 19.05 -8.60 -31.50
N GLY A 95 17.82 -9.03 -31.21
CA GLY A 95 16.77 -9.22 -32.22
C GLY A 95 17.07 -10.24 -33.31
N ARG A 96 18.08 -11.07 -33.12
CA ARG A 96 18.36 -12.18 -34.04
C ARG A 96 17.64 -13.44 -33.55
N PRO A 97 16.92 -14.13 -34.44
CA PRO A 97 16.23 -15.36 -34.11
C PRO A 97 17.21 -16.48 -33.71
#